data_7f5d8348d8d60e3792efd969a9bf8882
#
_entry.id   7f5d8348d8d60e3792efd969a9bf8882
#
_cell.length_a   1.000
_cell.length_b   1.000
_cell.length_c   1.000
_cell.angle_alpha   90.00
_cell.angle_beta   90.00
_cell.angle_gamma   90.00
#
_symmetry.space_group_name_H-M   'P 1'
#
loop_
_entity.id
_entity.type
_entity.pdbx_description
1 polymer ?
#
loop_
_entity_poly.entity_id
_entity_poly.type
_entity_poly.pdbx_seq_one_letter_code
_entity_poly.pdbx_strand_id
1 'polypeptide(L)'
;MVYRLACRALASAVLLTWAGAASGQTWTPEQQELWKLEEKQWQMAKDKDPSWIETMVHPNLSYWETGSPVPQTRASLSRWNRYNSANATVLEQELYPLSITITGNVAVVQYHYQIARESYKKERETVRGHYMDVFVKEGGRWLFIAWTGGDDPKK
;
A
#
# COMPACT_ATOMS: atom_id res chain seq x y z
N MET A 1 -6.79 30.16 -75.75
CA MET A 1 -7.56 29.11 -75.05
C MET A 1 -6.50 28.25 -74.30
N VAL A 2 -6.25 28.57 -73.07
CA VAL A 2 -5.16 27.94 -72.28
C VAL A 2 -5.77 27.37 -71.00
N TYR A 3 -5.84 26.03 -70.89
CA TYR A 3 -6.30 25.31 -69.71
C TYR A 3 -5.19 25.25 -68.66
N ARG A 4 -5.41 25.81 -67.50
CA ARG A 4 -4.56 25.63 -66.33
C ARG A 4 -5.05 24.43 -65.52
N LEU A 5 -4.27 23.38 -65.48
CA LEU A 5 -4.45 22.26 -64.56
C LEU A 5 -3.90 22.67 -63.18
N ALA A 6 -4.80 22.63 -62.19
CA ALA A 6 -4.44 22.81 -60.81
C ALA A 6 -4.18 21.45 -60.15
N CYS A 7 -2.91 21.15 -59.83
CA CYS A 7 -2.56 20.00 -58.99
C CYS A 7 -2.91 20.31 -57.54
N ARG A 8 -3.87 19.56 -56.97
CA ARG A 8 -4.11 19.54 -55.55
C ARG A 8 -3.23 18.47 -54.89
N ALA A 9 -2.22 18.92 -54.16
CA ALA A 9 -1.41 18.05 -53.31
C ALA A 9 -2.23 17.72 -52.00
N LEU A 10 -2.56 16.46 -51.84
CA LEU A 10 -3.12 15.92 -50.60
C LEU A 10 -1.98 15.65 -49.65
N ALA A 11 -1.79 16.47 -48.64
CA ALA A 11 -0.89 16.23 -47.53
C ALA A 11 -1.58 15.31 -46.53
N SER A 12 -1.20 14.03 -46.53
CA SER A 12 -1.63 13.06 -45.51
C SER A 12 -0.82 13.29 -44.25
N ALA A 13 -1.45 13.90 -43.24
CA ALA A 13 -0.87 13.99 -41.90
C ALA A 13 -0.98 12.64 -41.19
N VAL A 14 0.12 11.93 -41.04
CA VAL A 14 0.21 10.74 -40.20
C VAL A 14 0.32 11.19 -38.74
N LEU A 15 -0.78 11.12 -38.01
CA LEU A 15 -0.79 11.29 -36.56
C LEU A 15 -0.19 10.03 -35.91
N LEU A 16 1.09 10.08 -35.55
CA LEU A 16 1.71 9.11 -34.67
C LEU A 16 1.16 9.33 -33.26
N THR A 17 0.17 8.54 -32.87
CA THR A 17 -0.26 8.43 -31.47
C THR A 17 0.80 7.64 -30.72
N TRP A 18 1.63 8.31 -29.94
CA TRP A 18 2.44 7.69 -28.93
C TRP A 18 1.50 7.22 -27.80
N ALA A 19 1.04 5.99 -27.89
CA ALA A 19 0.51 5.28 -26.75
C ALA A 19 1.69 4.95 -25.85
N GLY A 20 2.01 5.85 -24.92
CA GLY A 20 2.90 5.55 -23.80
C GLY A 20 2.27 4.38 -23.04
N ALA A 21 2.80 3.18 -23.23
CA ALA A 21 2.52 2.06 -22.37
C ALA A 21 3.09 2.44 -20.99
N ALA A 22 2.23 2.98 -20.12
CA ALA A 22 2.46 2.87 -18.69
C ALA A 22 2.57 1.36 -18.44
N SER A 23 3.78 0.87 -18.15
CA SER A 23 4.02 -0.50 -17.73
C SER A 23 3.39 -0.66 -16.35
N GLY A 24 2.06 -0.77 -16.30
CA GLY A 24 1.32 -1.14 -15.13
C GLY A 24 1.79 -2.53 -14.73
N GLN A 25 2.31 -2.67 -13.54
CA GLN A 25 2.74 -3.96 -13.00
C GLN A 25 1.53 -4.90 -13.01
N THR A 26 1.57 -5.92 -13.87
CA THR A 26 0.47 -6.87 -14.02
C THR A 26 0.63 -7.93 -12.94
N TRP A 27 -0.17 -7.85 -11.89
CA TRP A 27 -0.16 -8.82 -10.80
C TRP A 27 -1.05 -10.01 -11.08
N THR A 28 -0.63 -11.17 -10.60
CA THR A 28 -1.46 -12.37 -10.58
C THR A 28 -2.68 -12.17 -9.68
N PRO A 29 -3.74 -12.96 -9.83
CA PRO A 29 -4.91 -12.91 -8.95
C PRO A 29 -4.55 -13.04 -7.46
N GLU A 30 -3.59 -13.88 -7.12
CA GLU A 30 -3.15 -14.08 -5.74
C GLU A 30 -2.35 -12.87 -5.18
N GLN A 31 -1.53 -12.23 -6.01
CA GLN A 31 -0.88 -10.98 -5.63
C GLN A 31 -1.90 -9.84 -5.44
N GLN A 32 -2.94 -9.80 -6.28
CA GLN A 32 -4.04 -8.84 -6.12
C GLN A 32 -4.85 -9.09 -4.83
N GLU A 33 -5.03 -10.36 -4.45
CA GLU A 33 -5.67 -10.73 -3.18
C GLU A 33 -4.87 -10.18 -1.99
N LEU A 34 -3.54 -10.38 -1.99
CA LEU A 34 -2.65 -9.85 -0.95
C LEU A 34 -2.70 -8.32 -0.86
N TRP A 35 -2.67 -7.64 -2.02
CA TRP A 35 -2.78 -6.18 -2.01
C TRP A 35 -4.10 -5.68 -1.43
N LYS A 36 -5.21 -6.33 -1.76
CA LYS A 36 -6.53 -6.01 -1.17
C LYS A 36 -6.57 -6.25 0.34
N LEU A 37 -5.80 -7.21 0.86
CA LEU A 37 -5.68 -7.40 2.31
C LEU A 37 -4.94 -6.26 2.97
N GLU A 38 -3.87 -5.73 2.35
CA GLU A 38 -3.19 -4.52 2.81
C GLU A 38 -4.15 -3.33 2.86
N GLU A 39 -4.79 -3.01 1.74
CA GLU A 39 -5.74 -1.90 1.66
C GLU A 39 -6.85 -2.03 2.71
N LYS A 40 -7.38 -3.24 2.90
CA LYS A 40 -8.41 -3.52 3.90
C LYS A 40 -7.90 -3.29 5.32
N GLN A 41 -6.70 -3.78 5.65
CA GLN A 41 -6.10 -3.59 6.97
C GLN A 41 -5.92 -2.10 7.28
N TRP A 42 -5.36 -1.34 6.34
CA TRP A 42 -5.19 0.10 6.48
C TRP A 42 -6.52 0.84 6.65
N GLN A 43 -7.54 0.45 5.88
CA GLN A 43 -8.87 1.04 6.01
C GLN A 43 -9.49 0.74 7.39
N MET A 44 -9.42 -0.50 7.87
CA MET A 44 -9.91 -0.86 9.20
C MET A 44 -9.17 -0.09 10.30
N ALA A 45 -7.84 0.09 10.17
CA ALA A 45 -7.05 0.89 11.10
C ALA A 45 -7.47 2.38 11.09
N LYS A 46 -7.71 2.97 9.90
CA LYS A 46 -8.26 4.33 9.74
C LYS A 46 -9.62 4.49 10.40
N ASP A 47 -10.49 3.50 10.23
CA ASP A 47 -11.84 3.45 10.81
C ASP A 47 -11.84 3.13 12.31
N LYS A 48 -10.65 2.90 12.88
CA LYS A 48 -10.46 2.51 14.30
C LYS A 48 -11.13 1.18 14.67
N ASP A 49 -11.33 0.31 13.70
CA ASP A 49 -11.84 -1.03 13.89
C ASP A 49 -10.71 -1.99 14.30
N PRO A 50 -10.61 -2.43 15.57
CA PRO A 50 -9.53 -3.29 16.03
C PRO A 50 -9.67 -4.74 15.59
N SER A 51 -10.81 -5.12 15.01
CA SER A 51 -11.09 -6.52 14.65
C SER A 51 -10.15 -7.08 13.57
N TRP A 52 -9.44 -6.21 12.82
CA TRP A 52 -8.42 -6.64 11.87
C TRP A 52 -7.30 -7.45 12.56
N ILE A 53 -6.96 -7.11 13.83
CA ILE A 53 -5.93 -7.83 14.58
C ILE A 53 -6.36 -9.28 14.82
N GLU A 54 -7.64 -9.51 15.13
CA GLU A 54 -8.15 -10.85 15.37
C GLU A 54 -8.38 -11.65 14.09
N THR A 55 -8.73 -10.99 13.01
CA THR A 55 -9.16 -11.63 11.76
C THR A 55 -8.06 -11.79 10.72
N MET A 56 -7.03 -10.93 10.75
CA MET A 56 -6.01 -10.85 9.71
C MET A 56 -4.60 -11.13 10.23
N VAL A 57 -4.37 -11.10 11.56
CA VAL A 57 -3.02 -11.25 12.14
C VAL A 57 -2.84 -12.62 12.76
N HIS A 58 -1.75 -13.28 12.38
CA HIS A 58 -1.37 -14.59 12.92
C HIS A 58 -1.08 -14.50 14.45
N PRO A 59 -1.46 -15.51 15.25
CA PRO A 59 -1.18 -15.51 16.70
C PRO A 59 0.30 -15.34 17.05
N ASN A 60 1.20 -15.90 16.25
CA ASN A 60 2.64 -15.84 16.44
C ASN A 60 3.29 -14.63 15.74
N LEU A 61 2.55 -13.53 15.56
CA LEU A 61 3.10 -12.30 14.97
C LEU A 61 4.39 -11.87 15.66
N SER A 62 5.39 -11.53 14.86
CA SER A 62 6.59 -10.79 15.27
C SER A 62 6.81 -9.61 14.32
N TYR A 63 6.83 -8.38 14.85
CA TYR A 63 7.02 -7.21 14.01
C TYR A 63 8.00 -6.21 14.62
N TRP A 64 8.65 -5.43 13.76
CA TRP A 64 9.64 -4.46 14.20
C TRP A 64 9.45 -3.13 13.49
N GLU A 65 8.89 -2.17 14.18
CA GLU A 65 8.68 -0.83 13.64
C GLU A 65 9.90 0.07 13.84
N THR A 66 10.07 1.02 12.93
CA THR A 66 11.09 2.08 13.03
C THR A 66 10.99 2.78 14.39
N GLY A 67 12.14 2.88 15.07
CA GLY A 67 12.21 3.49 16.41
C GLY A 67 11.89 2.53 17.56
N SER A 68 11.42 1.32 17.31
CA SER A 68 11.26 0.31 18.36
C SER A 68 12.62 -0.34 18.69
N PRO A 69 12.99 -0.47 19.98
CA PRO A 69 14.28 -1.07 20.36
C PRO A 69 14.31 -2.59 20.19
N VAL A 70 13.16 -3.24 20.11
CA VAL A 70 13.04 -4.72 20.04
C VAL A 70 11.83 -5.11 19.19
N PRO A 71 11.83 -6.33 18.61
CA PRO A 71 10.64 -6.89 17.99
C PRO A 71 9.47 -6.99 18.97
N GLN A 72 8.27 -6.83 18.46
CA GLN A 72 7.02 -6.80 19.22
C GLN A 72 6.11 -7.96 18.83
N THR A 73 5.12 -8.24 19.67
CA THR A 73 4.18 -9.34 19.52
C THR A 73 2.76 -8.84 19.20
N ARG A 74 1.86 -9.75 18.80
CA ARG A 74 0.43 -9.46 18.61
C ARG A 74 -0.24 -8.82 19.84
N ALA A 75 0.15 -9.24 21.05
CA ALA A 75 -0.37 -8.63 22.27
C ALA A 75 0.12 -7.18 22.45
N SER A 76 1.35 -6.88 22.05
CA SER A 76 1.87 -5.52 22.00
C SER A 76 1.11 -4.68 20.96
N LEU A 77 0.89 -5.24 19.77
CA LEU A 77 0.12 -4.60 18.69
C LEU A 77 -1.27 -4.16 19.19
N SER A 78 -2.01 -5.04 19.87
CA SER A 78 -3.34 -4.71 20.39
C SER A 78 -3.32 -3.55 21.39
N ARG A 79 -2.28 -3.46 22.24
CA ARG A 79 -2.13 -2.34 23.18
C ARG A 79 -1.82 -1.04 22.45
N TRP A 80 -0.87 -1.05 21.50
CA TRP A 80 -0.49 0.11 20.73
C TRP A 80 -1.61 0.59 19.81
N ASN A 81 -2.31 -0.33 19.15
CA ASN A 81 -3.47 0.02 18.33
C ASN A 81 -4.54 0.77 19.14
N ARG A 82 -4.85 0.31 20.34
CA ARG A 82 -5.79 1.00 21.24
C ARG A 82 -5.30 2.39 21.63
N TYR A 83 -4.02 2.52 21.98
CA TYR A 83 -3.44 3.81 22.33
C TYR A 83 -3.46 4.78 21.15
N ASN A 84 -3.02 4.34 19.98
CA ASN A 84 -2.95 5.17 18.79
C ASN A 84 -4.36 5.60 18.33
N SER A 85 -5.32 4.69 18.34
CA SER A 85 -6.71 5.00 17.98
C SER A 85 -7.37 6.03 18.91
N ALA A 86 -6.95 6.06 20.18
CA ALA A 86 -7.42 7.08 21.13
C ALA A 86 -6.74 8.44 20.96
N ASN A 87 -5.50 8.48 20.48
CA ASN A 87 -4.65 9.68 20.49
C ASN A 87 -4.41 10.30 19.10
N ALA A 88 -4.81 9.63 18.04
CA ALA A 88 -4.67 10.15 16.68
C ALA A 88 -5.86 9.75 15.79
N THR A 89 -6.04 10.50 14.71
CA THR A 89 -7.01 10.19 13.66
C THR A 89 -6.32 10.32 12.32
N VAL A 90 -6.40 9.28 11.51
CA VAL A 90 -5.96 9.30 10.12
C VAL A 90 -7.02 10.03 9.30
N LEU A 91 -6.65 11.15 8.69
CA LEU A 91 -7.54 11.99 7.87
C LEU A 91 -7.57 11.45 6.43
N GLU A 92 -6.38 11.23 5.86
CA GLU A 92 -6.18 10.66 4.53
C GLU A 92 -5.05 9.67 4.52
N GLN A 93 -5.11 8.71 3.59
CA GLN A 93 -4.06 7.71 3.38
C GLN A 93 -3.95 7.33 1.91
N GLU A 94 -2.73 7.12 1.48
CA GLU A 94 -2.39 6.63 0.14
C GLU A 94 -1.35 5.53 0.28
N LEU A 95 -1.55 4.43 -0.45
CA LEU A 95 -0.67 3.28 -0.46
C LEU A 95 -0.13 3.07 -1.87
N TYR A 96 1.17 2.83 -1.99
CA TYR A 96 1.88 2.69 -3.25
C TYR A 96 2.60 1.34 -3.30
N PRO A 97 2.00 0.31 -3.91
CA PRO A 97 2.61 -1.00 -3.98
C PRO A 97 3.87 -1.00 -4.82
N LEU A 98 4.92 -1.68 -4.35
CA LEU A 98 6.21 -1.79 -5.03
C LEU A 98 6.48 -3.21 -5.51
N SER A 99 6.31 -4.19 -4.63
CA SER A 99 6.63 -5.59 -4.92
C SER A 99 5.75 -6.54 -4.11
N ILE A 100 5.29 -7.61 -4.74
CA ILE A 100 4.61 -8.73 -4.08
C ILE A 100 5.26 -10.01 -4.58
N THR A 101 5.95 -10.72 -3.70
CA THR A 101 6.61 -12.00 -4.01
C THR A 101 5.95 -13.12 -3.22
N ILE A 102 5.57 -14.20 -3.91
CA ILE A 102 4.92 -15.37 -3.30
C ILE A 102 5.80 -16.59 -3.53
N THR A 103 6.06 -17.36 -2.47
CA THR A 103 6.79 -18.61 -2.53
C THR A 103 6.10 -19.65 -1.62
N GLY A 104 5.45 -20.63 -2.23
CA GLY A 104 4.66 -21.61 -1.51
C GLY A 104 3.53 -20.95 -0.69
N ASN A 105 3.56 -21.10 0.61
CA ASN A 105 2.57 -20.51 1.53
C ASN A 105 3.06 -19.24 2.21
N VAL A 106 4.12 -18.60 1.71
CA VAL A 106 4.67 -17.34 2.25
C VAL A 106 4.63 -16.28 1.17
N ALA A 107 4.27 -15.07 1.55
CA ALA A 107 4.35 -13.90 0.69
C ALA A 107 5.04 -12.74 1.39
N VAL A 108 5.73 -11.91 0.60
CA VAL A 108 6.34 -10.64 1.03
C VAL A 108 5.73 -9.53 0.19
N VAL A 109 5.17 -8.54 0.86
CA VAL A 109 4.58 -7.35 0.25
C VAL A 109 5.39 -6.13 0.67
N GLN A 110 5.82 -5.33 -0.30
CA GLN A 110 6.58 -4.11 -0.06
C GLN A 110 5.86 -2.92 -0.67
N TYR A 111 5.71 -1.87 0.09
CA TYR A 111 5.00 -0.66 -0.34
C TYR A 111 5.46 0.59 0.39
N HIS A 112 5.22 1.74 -0.22
CA HIS A 112 5.25 3.04 0.43
C HIS A 112 3.85 3.47 0.83
N TYR A 113 3.79 4.32 1.85
CA TYR A 113 2.55 5.00 2.23
C TYR A 113 2.78 6.49 2.46
N GLN A 114 1.70 7.24 2.33
CA GLN A 114 1.59 8.61 2.79
C GLN A 114 0.30 8.77 3.57
N ILE A 115 0.37 9.35 4.76
CA ILE A 115 -0.80 9.61 5.59
C ILE A 115 -0.82 11.06 6.07
N ALA A 116 -2.00 11.66 6.08
CA ALA A 116 -2.28 12.87 6.85
C ALA A 116 -2.99 12.45 8.13
N ARG A 117 -2.46 12.85 9.29
CA ARG A 117 -3.02 12.51 10.59
C ARG A 117 -3.16 13.74 11.50
N GLU A 118 -4.11 13.67 12.41
CA GLU A 118 -4.37 14.69 13.43
C GLU A 118 -4.19 14.08 14.82
N SER A 119 -3.36 14.69 15.66
CA SER A 119 -3.18 14.30 17.06
C SER A 119 -4.38 14.72 17.92
N TYR A 120 -4.45 14.22 19.16
CA TYR A 120 -5.45 14.66 20.14
C TYR A 120 -5.34 16.15 20.47
N LYS A 121 -4.17 16.78 20.26
CA LYS A 121 -3.95 18.22 20.41
C LYS A 121 -4.38 19.04 19.18
N LYS A 122 -4.99 18.40 18.19
CA LYS A 122 -5.39 19.00 16.92
C LYS A 122 -4.20 19.47 16.03
N GLU A 123 -3.02 18.96 16.30
CA GLU A 123 -1.85 19.16 15.45
C GLU A 123 -1.94 18.20 14.26
N ARG A 124 -1.79 18.75 13.06
CA ARG A 124 -1.83 17.99 11.81
C ARG A 124 -0.45 17.82 11.23
N GLU A 125 -0.18 16.65 10.76
CA GLU A 125 1.06 16.36 10.03
C GLU A 125 0.78 15.40 8.87
N THR A 126 1.64 15.49 7.84
CA THR A 126 1.72 14.49 6.78
C THR A 126 3.03 13.75 6.94
N VAL A 127 2.96 12.44 7.02
CA VAL A 127 4.13 11.56 7.12
C VAL A 127 4.16 10.59 5.94
N ARG A 128 5.36 10.14 5.61
CA ARG A 128 5.63 9.10 4.62
C ARG A 128 6.41 8.00 5.28
N GLY A 129 6.32 6.83 4.73
CA GLY A 129 7.08 5.70 5.19
C GLY A 129 6.94 4.50 4.28
N HIS A 130 7.45 3.39 4.74
CA HIS A 130 7.42 2.14 4.01
C HIS A 130 7.27 0.96 4.95
N TYR A 131 6.67 -0.10 4.41
CA TYR A 131 6.59 -1.39 5.08
C TYR A 131 7.07 -2.51 4.16
N MET A 132 7.57 -3.55 4.80
CA MET A 132 7.75 -4.88 4.25
C MET A 132 6.96 -5.83 5.14
N ASP A 133 5.84 -6.32 4.63
CA ASP A 133 4.94 -7.21 5.33
C ASP A 133 5.11 -8.63 4.85
N VAL A 134 5.07 -9.57 5.77
CA VAL A 134 5.19 -11.00 5.51
C VAL A 134 3.88 -11.68 5.88
N PHE A 135 3.35 -12.42 4.92
CA PHE A 135 2.15 -13.22 5.11
C PHE A 135 2.47 -14.71 5.11
N VAL A 136 1.68 -15.45 5.85
CA VAL A 136 1.63 -16.92 5.77
C VAL A 136 0.21 -17.35 5.40
N LYS A 137 0.09 -18.34 4.52
CA LYS A 137 -1.20 -18.93 4.13
C LYS A 137 -1.49 -20.15 4.97
N GLU A 138 -2.53 -20.05 5.81
CA GLU A 138 -3.00 -21.14 6.67
C GLU A 138 -4.51 -21.31 6.53
N GLY A 139 -4.96 -22.56 6.40
CA GLY A 139 -6.37 -22.85 6.21
C GLY A 139 -6.99 -22.15 5.00
N GLY A 140 -6.20 -21.91 3.95
CA GLY A 140 -6.62 -21.19 2.74
C GLY A 140 -6.68 -19.67 2.86
N ARG A 141 -6.27 -19.08 3.98
CA ARG A 141 -6.28 -17.63 4.23
C ARG A 141 -4.87 -17.09 4.44
N TRP A 142 -4.60 -15.92 3.88
CA TRP A 142 -3.39 -15.18 4.17
C TRP A 142 -3.53 -14.41 5.49
N LEU A 143 -2.51 -14.53 6.36
CA LEU A 143 -2.43 -13.84 7.64
C LEU A 143 -1.10 -13.11 7.76
N PHE A 144 -1.08 -11.91 8.30
CA PHE A 144 0.15 -11.19 8.65
C PHE A 144 0.91 -11.94 9.74
N ILE A 145 2.14 -12.35 9.48
CA ILE A 145 2.97 -13.06 10.46
C ILE A 145 4.18 -12.25 10.90
N ALA A 146 4.64 -11.33 10.06
CA ALA A 146 5.70 -10.40 10.42
C ALA A 146 5.60 -9.12 9.60
N TRP A 147 6.18 -8.04 10.10
CA TRP A 147 6.48 -6.85 9.31
C TRP A 147 7.64 -6.04 9.88
N THR A 148 8.20 -5.21 9.04
CA THR A 148 9.12 -4.16 9.44
C THR A 148 8.89 -2.90 8.62
N GLY A 149 9.09 -1.74 9.23
CA GLY A 149 8.90 -0.45 8.59
C GLY A 149 8.43 0.62 9.55
N GLY A 150 7.80 1.63 9.03
CA GLY A 150 7.27 2.78 9.77
C GLY A 150 7.57 4.09 9.08
N ASP A 151 7.35 5.20 9.79
CA ASP A 151 7.58 6.54 9.27
C ASP A 151 9.06 6.77 8.91
N ASP A 152 9.31 7.38 7.77
CA ASP A 152 10.63 7.81 7.37
C ASP A 152 11.14 8.92 8.30
N PRO A 153 12.47 9.00 8.56
CA PRO A 153 13.04 10.07 9.35
C PRO A 153 12.67 11.45 8.80
N LYS A 154 12.27 12.37 9.67
CA LYS A 154 12.07 13.77 9.29
C LYS A 154 13.43 14.36 8.89
N LYS A 155 13.48 14.97 7.70
CA LYS A 155 14.66 15.71 7.23
C LYS A 155 14.79 17.04 7.96
#